data_3cc2d3c776a76ba3d3e35e0e150d7846
#
_entry.id   3cc2d3c776a76ba3d3e35e0e150d7846
#
_cell.length_a   1.000
_cell.length_b   1.000
_cell.length_c   1.000
_cell.angle_alpha   90.00
_cell.angle_beta   90.00
_cell.angle_gamma   90.00
#
_symmetry.space_group_name_H-M   'P 1'
#
loop_
_entity.id
_entity.type
_entity.pdbx_description
1 polymer ?
#
loop_
_entity_poly.entity_id
_entity_poly.type
_entity_poly.pdbx_seq_one_letter_code
_entity_poly.pdbx_strand_id
1 'polypeptide(L)'
;PEPGRADAIIHRVLNMYHYEGVTDIMDLAAVYLVAIARGHIFNDANKRTALFVAQVFLKRNGIHIISSRISFDEMQIIALNAATGEYNWKMVSDHLKAIILN
;
A
#
# COMPACT_ATOMS: atom_id res chain seq x y z
N PRO A 1 15.04 8.41 -10.83
CA PRO A 1 13.66 8.03 -11.02
C PRO A 1 12.97 8.92 -12.02
N GLU A 2 12.14 8.33 -12.81
CA GLU A 2 11.45 9.04 -13.85
C GLU A 2 10.25 9.79 -13.31
N PRO A 3 10.07 11.04 -13.66
CA PRO A 3 8.92 11.82 -13.17
C PRO A 3 7.58 11.16 -13.48
N GLY A 4 7.46 10.51 -14.64
CA GLY A 4 6.22 9.87 -15.04
C GLY A 4 5.80 8.70 -14.18
N ARG A 5 6.73 8.18 -13.38
CA ARG A 5 6.40 7.03 -12.58
C ARG A 5 5.53 7.36 -11.39
N ALA A 6 5.80 8.43 -10.71
CA ALA A 6 4.96 8.88 -9.60
C ALA A 6 3.56 9.23 -10.13
N ASP A 7 3.49 9.89 -11.29
CA ASP A 7 2.22 10.22 -11.90
C ASP A 7 1.44 8.96 -12.25
N ALA A 8 2.10 7.93 -12.74
CA ALA A 8 1.43 6.67 -13.09
C ALA A 8 0.81 6.01 -11.86
N ILE A 9 1.51 6.05 -10.72
CA ILE A 9 1.00 5.49 -9.47
C ILE A 9 -0.22 6.28 -9.01
N ILE A 10 -0.13 7.60 -9.01
CA ILE A 10 -1.25 8.45 -8.61
C ILE A 10 -2.46 8.21 -9.52
N HIS A 11 -2.24 8.13 -10.84
CA HIS A 11 -3.32 7.88 -11.78
C HIS A 11 -3.96 6.51 -11.54
N ARG A 12 -3.18 5.50 -11.20
CA ARG A 12 -3.72 4.18 -10.90
C ARG A 12 -4.67 4.24 -9.71
N VAL A 13 -4.27 4.93 -8.64
CA VAL A 13 -5.12 5.06 -7.45
C VAL A 13 -6.38 5.86 -7.78
N LEU A 14 -6.24 6.96 -8.51
CA LEU A 14 -7.38 7.77 -8.93
C LEU A 14 -8.35 6.99 -9.81
N ASN A 15 -7.83 6.17 -10.73
CA ASN A 15 -8.67 5.34 -11.57
C ASN A 15 -9.45 4.31 -10.76
N MET A 16 -8.82 3.70 -9.76
CA MET A 16 -9.50 2.76 -8.88
C MET A 16 -10.64 3.48 -8.13
N TYR A 17 -10.38 4.70 -7.68
CA TYR A 17 -11.39 5.45 -6.95
C TYR A 17 -12.54 5.91 -7.87
N HIS A 18 -12.19 6.51 -9.02
CA HIS A 18 -13.22 7.12 -9.88
C HIS A 18 -13.96 6.13 -10.78
N TYR A 19 -13.26 5.11 -11.26
CA TYR A 19 -13.84 4.23 -12.28
C TYR A 19 -14.11 2.81 -11.81
N GLU A 20 -13.39 2.35 -10.79
CA GLU A 20 -13.59 0.99 -10.28
C GLU A 20 -14.43 0.95 -9.01
N GLY A 21 -14.82 2.11 -8.50
CA GLY A 21 -15.66 2.19 -7.31
C GLY A 21 -14.96 1.84 -5.99
N VAL A 22 -13.63 1.88 -5.96
CA VAL A 22 -12.89 1.59 -4.74
C VAL A 22 -12.82 2.85 -3.89
N THR A 23 -13.64 2.91 -2.85
CA THR A 23 -13.76 4.11 -2.02
C THR A 23 -13.27 3.90 -0.58
N ASP A 24 -13.07 2.66 -0.16
CA ASP A 24 -12.58 2.36 1.18
C ASP A 24 -11.13 2.81 1.32
N ILE A 25 -10.82 3.55 2.38
CA ILE A 25 -9.48 4.10 2.58
C ILE A 25 -8.42 3.00 2.72
N MET A 26 -8.75 1.89 3.38
CA MET A 26 -7.81 0.77 3.51
C MET A 26 -7.52 0.15 2.15
N ASP A 27 -8.54 0.03 1.30
CA ASP A 27 -8.37 -0.51 -0.04
C ASP A 27 -7.48 0.41 -0.88
N LEU A 28 -7.69 1.72 -0.80
CA LEU A 28 -6.87 2.67 -1.54
C LEU A 28 -5.42 2.68 -1.04
N ALA A 29 -5.22 2.54 0.27
CA ALA A 29 -3.87 2.41 0.82
C ALA A 29 -3.19 1.15 0.28
N ALA A 30 -3.93 0.06 0.16
CA ALA A 30 -3.41 -1.19 -0.40
C ALA A 30 -3.05 -1.04 -1.88
N VAL A 31 -3.85 -0.29 -2.64
CA VAL A 31 -3.54 -0.02 -4.04
C VAL A 31 -2.23 0.77 -4.15
N TYR A 32 -2.03 1.79 -3.31
CA TYR A 32 -0.76 2.52 -3.28
C TYR A 32 0.41 1.58 -2.96
N LEU A 33 0.25 0.78 -1.92
CA LEU A 33 1.32 -0.13 -1.49
C LEU A 33 1.74 -1.07 -2.60
N VAL A 34 0.77 -1.72 -3.23
CA VAL A 34 1.05 -2.68 -4.30
C VAL A 34 1.68 -1.98 -5.50
N ALA A 35 1.17 -0.82 -5.90
CA ALA A 35 1.69 -0.10 -7.06
C ALA A 35 3.14 0.29 -6.86
N ILE A 36 3.50 0.77 -5.67
CA ILE A 36 4.87 1.18 -5.38
C ILE A 36 5.77 -0.04 -5.25
N ALA A 37 5.32 -1.07 -4.53
CA ALA A 37 6.13 -2.27 -4.29
C ALA A 37 6.46 -2.98 -5.61
N ARG A 38 5.52 -3.01 -6.55
CA ARG A 38 5.73 -3.68 -7.83
C ARG A 38 6.36 -2.78 -8.88
N GLY A 39 6.30 -1.48 -8.69
CA GLY A 39 6.74 -0.51 -9.68
C GLY A 39 8.20 -0.61 -10.05
N HIS A 40 8.97 -1.27 -9.35
CA HIS A 40 10.31 -1.46 -9.60
C HIS A 40 10.90 -2.55 -9.09
N ILE A 41 11.23 -3.04 -9.15
CA ILE A 41 12.18 -3.67 -9.34
C ILE A 41 12.92 -3.64 -8.20
N PHE A 42 12.74 -3.75 -7.29
CA PHE A 42 13.54 -4.08 -6.75
C PHE A 42 14.16 -4.11 -5.76
N ASN A 43 14.08 -3.55 -5.02
CA ASN A 43 15.00 -3.63 -3.93
C ASN A 43 14.23 -3.30 -2.68
N ASP A 44 14.88 -3.40 -1.50
CA ASP A 44 14.26 -3.12 -0.21
C ASP A 44 13.78 -1.69 -0.08
N ALA A 45 14.40 -0.76 -0.80
CA ALA A 45 13.99 0.64 -0.79
C ALA A 45 12.56 0.82 -1.30
N ASN A 46 12.16 0.06 -2.33
CA ASN A 46 10.80 0.14 -2.85
C ASN A 46 9.79 -0.40 -1.85
N LYS A 47 10.12 -1.48 -1.17
CA LYS A 47 9.23 -2.04 -0.13
C LYS A 47 9.05 -1.05 1.01
N ARG A 48 10.15 -0.41 1.45
CA ARG A 48 10.06 0.59 2.52
C ARG A 48 9.27 1.82 2.09
N THR A 49 9.46 2.27 0.86
CA THR A 49 8.71 3.40 0.32
C THR A 49 7.23 3.07 0.23
N ALA A 50 6.88 1.86 -0.22
CA ALA A 50 5.50 1.42 -0.30
C ALA A 50 4.83 1.46 1.07
N LEU A 51 5.50 0.94 2.08
CA LEU A 51 4.97 0.94 3.45
C LEU A 51 4.81 2.35 3.99
N PHE A 52 5.81 3.21 3.75
CA PHE A 52 5.76 4.58 4.22
C PHE A 52 4.61 5.36 3.59
N VAL A 53 4.45 5.26 2.28
CA VAL A 53 3.39 5.97 1.56
C VAL A 53 2.02 5.49 2.02
N ALA A 54 1.84 4.18 2.19
CA ALA A 54 0.58 3.63 2.66
C ALA A 54 0.23 4.16 4.05
N GLN A 55 1.22 4.22 4.94
CA GLN A 55 1.01 4.74 6.29
C GLN A 55 0.66 6.22 6.29
N VAL A 56 1.36 7.02 5.47
CA VAL A 56 1.07 8.45 5.36
C VAL A 56 -0.34 8.68 4.82
N PHE A 57 -0.73 7.91 3.80
CA PHE A 57 -2.06 8.01 3.23
C PHE A 57 -3.14 7.70 4.27
N LEU A 58 -2.97 6.61 5.03
CA LEU A 58 -3.91 6.24 6.07
C LEU A 58 -4.00 7.33 7.13
N LYS A 59 -2.85 7.84 7.57
CA LYS A 59 -2.82 8.88 8.59
C LYS A 59 -3.54 10.13 8.13
N ARG A 60 -3.35 10.54 6.88
CA ARG A 60 -4.02 11.73 6.34
C ARG A 60 -5.52 11.54 6.22
N ASN A 61 -5.99 10.30 6.22
CA ASN A 61 -7.40 9.99 6.15
C ASN A 61 -7.96 9.51 7.48
N GLY A 62 -7.29 9.84 8.56
CA GLY A 62 -7.82 9.61 9.90
C GLY A 62 -7.53 8.25 10.52
N ILE A 63 -6.78 7.41 9.84
CA ILE A 63 -6.45 6.08 10.36
C ILE A 63 -5.01 6.09 10.86
N HIS A 64 -4.86 5.99 12.19
CA HIS A 64 -3.54 6.01 12.80
C HIS A 64 -3.10 4.59 13.12
N ILE A 65 -1.92 4.24 12.66
CA ILE A 65 -1.36 2.93 12.96
C ILE A 65 -0.65 3.03 14.29
N ILE A 66 -1.09 2.21 15.21
CA ILE A 66 -0.45 2.13 16.52
C ILE A 66 0.69 1.14 16.39
N SER A 67 1.91 1.63 16.45
CA SER A 67 3.10 0.79 16.20
C SER A 67 3.21 -0.41 17.13
N SER A 68 2.58 -0.35 18.30
CA SER A 68 2.59 -1.49 19.21
C SER A 68 1.72 -2.65 18.72
N ARG A 69 0.84 -2.42 17.74
CA ARG A 69 -0.03 -3.48 17.23
C ARG A 69 0.53 -4.14 15.99
N ILE A 70 1.46 -3.49 15.30
CA ILE A 70 1.97 -4.00 14.06
C ILE A 70 3.45 -4.21 14.22
N SER A 71 3.88 -5.44 14.09
CA SER A 71 5.30 -5.72 14.12
C SER A 71 5.92 -5.31 12.80
N PHE A 72 7.17 -4.93 12.85
CA PHE A 72 7.94 -4.63 11.66
C PHE A 72 7.93 -5.82 10.71
N ASP A 73 8.03 -7.03 11.25
CA ASP A 73 8.07 -8.26 10.45
C ASP A 73 6.76 -8.47 9.68
N GLU A 74 5.62 -8.21 10.30
CA GLU A 74 4.33 -8.35 9.62
C GLU A 74 4.22 -7.40 8.43
N MET A 75 4.66 -6.16 8.60
CA MET A 75 4.62 -5.18 7.52
C MET A 75 5.59 -5.57 6.39
N GLN A 76 6.76 -6.09 6.75
CA GLN A 76 7.72 -6.55 5.76
C GLN A 76 7.16 -7.71 4.92
N ILE A 77 6.45 -8.63 5.55
CA ILE A 77 5.84 -9.77 4.85
C ILE A 77 4.79 -9.26 3.86
N ILE A 78 3.96 -8.32 4.27
CA ILE A 78 2.94 -7.75 3.37
C ILE A 78 3.61 -7.09 2.17
N ALA A 79 4.63 -6.27 2.40
CA ALA A 79 5.33 -5.58 1.32
C ALA A 79 6.04 -6.54 0.38
N LEU A 80 6.65 -7.58 0.92
CA LEU A 80 7.34 -8.58 0.11
C LEU A 80 6.35 -9.32 -0.79
N ASN A 81 5.24 -9.76 -0.24
CA ASN A 81 4.25 -10.50 -1.01
C ASN A 81 3.54 -9.61 -2.03
N ALA A 82 3.40 -8.32 -1.74
CA ALA A 82 2.91 -7.36 -2.73
C ALA A 82 3.91 -7.22 -3.87
N ALA A 83 5.20 -7.12 -3.55
CA ALA A 83 6.25 -6.93 -4.56
C ALA A 83 6.39 -8.14 -5.48
N THR A 84 6.23 -9.35 -4.94
CA THR A 84 6.39 -10.57 -5.72
C THR A 84 5.14 -10.95 -6.51
N GLY A 85 4.02 -10.30 -6.24
CA GLY A 85 2.77 -10.64 -6.90
C GLY A 85 1.95 -11.69 -6.18
N GLU A 86 2.43 -12.22 -5.04
CA GLU A 86 1.67 -13.18 -4.26
C GLU A 86 0.39 -12.57 -3.70
N TYR A 87 0.43 -11.29 -3.31
CA TYR A 87 -0.74 -10.59 -2.83
C TYR A 87 -1.16 -9.53 -3.85
N ASN A 88 -2.42 -9.55 -4.26
CA ASN A 88 -3.01 -8.43 -4.97
C ASN A 88 -3.47 -7.38 -3.95
N TRP A 89 -3.99 -6.25 -4.42
CA TRP A 89 -4.36 -5.17 -3.51
C TRP A 89 -5.49 -5.56 -2.54
N LYS A 90 -6.39 -6.46 -2.97
CA LYS A 90 -7.48 -6.91 -2.10
C LYS A 90 -6.92 -7.72 -0.93
N MET A 91 -5.96 -8.59 -1.21
CA MET A 91 -5.31 -9.38 -0.17
C MET A 91 -4.51 -8.49 0.78
N VAL A 92 -3.80 -7.50 0.23
CA VAL A 92 -3.06 -6.54 1.05
C VAL A 92 -4.03 -5.77 1.95
N SER A 93 -5.16 -5.32 1.41
CA SER A 93 -6.16 -4.61 2.19
C SER A 93 -6.68 -5.47 3.33
N ASP A 94 -6.98 -6.74 3.07
CA ASP A 94 -7.47 -7.66 4.11
C ASP A 94 -6.44 -7.83 5.22
N HIS A 95 -5.17 -7.97 4.87
CA HIS A 95 -4.11 -8.09 5.88
C HIS A 95 -3.96 -6.80 6.69
N LEU A 96 -4.02 -5.65 6.03
CA LEU A 96 -3.94 -4.37 6.73
C LEU A 96 -5.12 -4.18 7.68
N LYS A 97 -6.32 -4.54 7.23
CA LYS A 97 -7.52 -4.45 8.08
C LYS A 97 -7.41 -5.34 9.31
N ALA A 98 -6.92 -6.55 9.13
CA ALA A 98 -6.75 -7.49 10.24
C ALA A 98 -5.78 -6.95 11.28
N ILE A 99 -4.72 -6.27 10.85
CA ILE A 99 -3.72 -5.73 11.76
C ILE A 99 -4.18 -4.43 12.40
N ILE A 100 -4.73 -3.52 11.61
CA ILE A 100 -5.02 -2.16 12.05
C ILE A 100 -6.34 -2.03 12.79
N LEU A 101 -7.35 -2.73 12.34
CA LEU A 101 -8.70 -2.60 12.88
C LEU A 101 -9.01 -3.56 14.03
N ASN A 102 -8.11 -4.49 14.27
CA ASN A 102 -8.25 -5.32 15.44
C ASN A 102 -7.52 -4.67 16.61
#